data_fca7e8050d247a33a90c244150f1a90b
#
_entry.id   fca7e8050d247a33a90c244150f1a90b
#
_cell.length_a   1.000
_cell.length_b   1.000
_cell.length_c   1.000
_cell.angle_alpha   90.00
_cell.angle_beta   90.00
_cell.angle_gamma   90.00
#
_symmetry.space_group_name_H-M   'P 1'
#
loop_
_entity.id
_entity.type
_entity.pdbx_description
1 polymer ?
#
loop_
_entity_poly.entity_id
_entity_poly.type
_entity_poly.pdbx_seq_one_letter_code
_entity_poly.pdbx_strand_id
1 'polypeptide(L)'
;MDDMTVEVTIVDHPVAAEALTHLRDENTTNQFFRAELRRLSLVVVAEASRHLPTVKTRVRTPLAETDGIALASRPVLVPILRAGLGMLPAAMELLPDADIAV
;
A
#
# COMPACT_ATOMS: atom_id res chain seq x y z
N MET A 1 28.10 -18.08 6.71
CA MET A 1 27.19 -18.05 5.61
C MET A 1 25.82 -17.57 6.06
N ASP A 2 25.34 -16.53 5.45
CA ASP A 2 24.08 -15.95 5.86
C ASP A 2 22.90 -16.69 5.22
N ASP A 3 21.99 -17.13 6.07
CA ASP A 3 20.73 -17.67 5.59
C ASP A 3 19.86 -16.52 5.13
N MET A 4 19.71 -16.42 3.82
CA MET A 4 18.76 -15.48 3.23
C MET A 4 17.37 -16.06 3.38
N THR A 5 16.76 -15.81 4.53
CA THR A 5 15.38 -16.20 4.76
C THR A 5 14.47 -15.13 4.20
N VAL A 6 13.69 -15.47 3.20
CA VAL A 6 12.66 -14.57 2.66
C VAL A 6 11.35 -14.95 3.31
N GLU A 7 10.80 -14.02 4.06
CA GLU A 7 9.49 -14.18 4.65
C GLU A 7 8.43 -13.71 3.65
N VAL A 8 7.49 -14.59 3.35
CA VAL A 8 6.38 -14.27 2.45
C VAL A 8 5.10 -14.17 3.25
N THR A 9 4.47 -13.00 3.21
CA THR A 9 3.18 -12.78 3.83
C THR A 9 2.09 -12.87 2.78
N ILE A 10 1.13 -13.76 3.02
CA ILE A 10 -0.04 -13.88 2.15
C ILE A 10 -1.13 -12.96 2.70
N VAL A 11 -1.64 -12.09 1.86
CA VAL A 11 -2.74 -11.20 2.24
C VAL A 11 -4.05 -11.96 2.15
N ASP A 12 -4.58 -12.36 3.29
CA ASP A 12 -5.85 -13.05 3.39
C ASP A 12 -6.95 -12.06 3.75
N HIS A 13 -7.49 -11.41 2.73
CA HIS A 13 -8.51 -10.39 2.89
C HIS A 13 -9.60 -10.58 1.84
N PRO A 14 -10.89 -10.59 2.23
CA PRO A 14 -11.98 -10.85 1.29
C PRO A 14 -12.07 -9.84 0.14
N VAL A 15 -11.75 -8.57 0.39
CA VAL A 15 -11.74 -7.56 -0.67
C VAL A 15 -10.63 -7.84 -1.69
N ALA A 16 -9.45 -8.24 -1.21
CA ALA A 16 -8.34 -8.62 -2.09
C ALA A 16 -8.69 -9.86 -2.92
N ALA A 17 -9.33 -10.85 -2.30
CA ALA A 17 -9.76 -12.07 -2.99
C ALA A 17 -10.77 -11.77 -4.09
N GLU A 18 -11.74 -10.91 -3.81
CA GLU A 18 -12.74 -10.51 -4.80
C GLU A 18 -12.11 -9.74 -5.96
N ALA A 19 -11.26 -8.77 -5.64
CA ALA A 19 -10.56 -7.97 -6.66
C ALA A 19 -9.70 -8.88 -7.56
N LEU A 20 -8.98 -9.81 -6.97
CA LEU A 20 -8.17 -10.77 -7.72
C LEU A 20 -9.02 -11.64 -8.64
N THR A 21 -10.19 -12.05 -8.19
CA THR A 21 -11.14 -12.81 -9.00
C THR A 21 -11.53 -12.03 -10.25
N HIS A 22 -11.86 -10.74 -10.10
CA HIS A 22 -12.20 -9.89 -11.22
C HIS A 22 -11.02 -9.67 -12.17
N LEU A 23 -9.80 -9.54 -11.64
CA LEU A 23 -8.61 -9.39 -12.46
C LEU A 23 -8.29 -10.64 -13.29
N ARG A 24 -8.69 -11.80 -12.81
CA ARG A 24 -8.48 -13.09 -13.50
C ARG A 24 -9.52 -13.38 -14.57
N ASP A 25 -10.64 -12.71 -14.52
CA ASP A 25 -11.75 -12.94 -15.45
C ASP A 25 -11.40 -12.33 -16.81
N GLU A 26 -11.39 -13.17 -17.85
CA GLU A 26 -11.09 -12.71 -19.21
C GLU A 26 -12.11 -11.73 -19.77
N ASN A 27 -13.31 -11.69 -19.20
CA ASN A 27 -14.38 -10.80 -19.63
C ASN A 27 -14.35 -9.42 -18.96
N THR A 28 -13.41 -9.20 -18.04
CA THR A 28 -13.28 -7.92 -17.35
C THR A 28 -12.85 -6.83 -18.33
N THR A 29 -13.62 -5.73 -18.38
CA THR A 29 -13.29 -4.59 -19.23
C THR A 29 -12.01 -3.89 -18.74
N ASN A 30 -11.35 -3.16 -19.63
CA ASN A 30 -10.12 -2.43 -19.26
C ASN A 30 -10.38 -1.42 -18.14
N GLN A 31 -11.52 -0.76 -18.16
CA GLN A 31 -11.89 0.21 -17.12
C GLN A 31 -12.08 -0.48 -15.78
N PHE A 32 -12.81 -1.58 -15.76
CA PHE A 32 -13.04 -2.34 -14.54
C PHE A 32 -11.76 -2.98 -14.02
N PHE A 33 -10.90 -3.47 -14.93
CA PHE A 33 -9.61 -4.02 -14.57
C PHE A 33 -8.76 -2.99 -13.81
N ARG A 34 -8.69 -1.75 -14.30
CA ARG A 34 -7.92 -0.71 -13.62
C ARG A 34 -8.48 -0.39 -12.23
N ALA A 35 -9.82 -0.35 -12.10
CA ALA A 35 -10.46 -0.10 -10.81
C ALA A 35 -10.16 -1.22 -9.80
N GLU A 36 -10.21 -2.47 -10.25
CA GLU A 36 -9.94 -3.61 -9.38
C GLU A 36 -8.46 -3.75 -9.04
N LEU A 37 -7.58 -3.40 -9.97
CA LEU A 37 -6.13 -3.37 -9.69
C LEU A 37 -5.82 -2.34 -8.61
N ARG A 38 -6.45 -1.16 -8.69
CA ARG A 38 -6.29 -0.13 -7.66
C ARG A 38 -6.78 -0.63 -6.30
N ARG A 39 -7.93 -1.26 -6.28
CA ARG A 39 -8.55 -1.81 -5.07
C ARG A 39 -7.67 -2.88 -4.42
N LEU A 40 -7.18 -3.82 -5.21
CA LEU A 40 -6.24 -4.85 -4.74
C LEU A 40 -4.94 -4.22 -4.22
N SER A 41 -4.40 -3.27 -4.97
CA SER A 41 -3.16 -2.59 -4.60
C SER A 41 -3.27 -1.85 -3.28
N LEU A 42 -4.41 -1.20 -3.01
CA LEU A 42 -4.65 -0.54 -1.72
C LEU A 42 -4.56 -1.52 -0.55
N VAL A 43 -5.18 -2.70 -0.69
CA VAL A 43 -5.14 -3.72 0.37
C VAL A 43 -3.72 -4.25 0.56
N VAL A 44 -3.03 -4.56 -0.54
CA VAL A 44 -1.67 -5.09 -0.48
C VAL A 44 -0.69 -4.09 0.12
N VAL A 45 -0.75 -2.84 -0.29
CA VAL A 45 0.14 -1.79 0.23
C VAL A 45 -0.18 -1.49 1.69
N ALA A 46 -1.44 -1.48 2.08
CA ALA A 46 -1.83 -1.30 3.48
C ALA A 46 -1.22 -2.39 4.35
N GLU A 47 -1.26 -3.63 3.90
CA GLU A 47 -0.67 -4.75 4.63
C GLU A 47 0.85 -4.67 4.65
N ALA A 48 1.46 -4.35 3.52
CA ALA A 48 2.93 -4.22 3.42
C ALA A 48 3.47 -3.10 4.30
N SER A 49 2.70 -2.03 4.49
CA SER A 49 3.10 -0.87 5.30
C SER A 49 2.76 -0.99 6.78
N ARG A 50 2.19 -2.10 7.21
CA ARG A 50 1.70 -2.31 8.58
C ARG A 50 2.75 -2.07 9.65
N HIS A 51 4.00 -2.39 9.38
CA HIS A 51 5.08 -2.32 10.35
C HIS A 51 6.00 -1.11 10.18
N LEU A 52 5.57 -0.10 9.43
CA LEU A 52 6.33 1.14 9.33
C LEU A 52 6.45 1.78 10.73
N PRO A 53 7.65 2.23 11.11
CA PRO A 53 7.84 2.85 12.41
C PRO A 53 7.10 4.20 12.50
N THR A 54 6.58 4.48 13.69
CA THR A 54 5.86 5.71 13.98
C THR A 54 6.51 6.47 15.12
N VAL A 55 6.23 7.76 15.20
CA VAL A 55 6.66 8.62 16.31
C VAL A 55 5.45 9.36 16.86
N LYS A 56 5.55 9.72 18.15
CA LYS A 56 4.57 10.60 18.76
C LYS A 56 4.75 12.02 18.23
N THR A 57 3.64 12.69 18.00
CA THR A 57 3.62 14.11 17.68
C THR A 57 2.54 14.81 18.48
N ARG A 58 2.65 16.13 18.62
CA ARG A 58 1.62 16.93 19.27
C ARG A 58 0.73 17.54 18.20
N VAL A 59 -0.55 17.53 18.48
CA VAL A 59 -1.54 18.13 17.60
C VAL A 59 -2.52 18.98 18.43
N ARG A 60 -2.91 20.13 17.86
CA ARG A 60 -3.92 20.96 18.48
C ARG A 60 -5.26 20.68 17.82
N THR A 61 -6.15 20.08 18.60
CA THR A 61 -7.54 19.90 18.19
C THR A 61 -8.35 21.18 18.49
N PRO A 62 -9.57 21.29 18.00
CA PRO A 62 -10.42 22.43 18.37
C PRO A 62 -10.67 22.56 19.89
N LEU A 63 -10.51 21.47 20.66
CA LEU A 63 -10.77 21.46 22.10
C LEU A 63 -9.50 21.56 22.95
N ALA A 64 -8.40 20.98 22.51
CA ALA A 64 -7.18 20.92 23.31
C ALA A 64 -6.00 20.41 22.50
N GLU A 65 -4.79 20.58 23.02
CA GLU A 65 -3.63 19.86 22.53
C GLU A 65 -3.67 18.42 22.99
N THR A 66 -3.28 17.51 22.12
CA THR A 66 -3.24 16.08 22.42
C THR A 66 -2.09 15.41 21.68
N ASP A 67 -1.81 14.17 22.07
CA ASP A 67 -0.82 13.36 21.36
C ASP A 67 -1.42 12.76 20.10
N GLY A 68 -0.64 12.76 19.06
CA GLY A 68 -0.94 12.07 17.80
C GLY A 68 0.21 11.18 17.38
N ILE A 69 0.08 10.57 16.22
CA ILE A 69 1.08 9.66 15.67
C ILE A 69 1.38 10.10 14.23
N ALA A 70 2.66 10.08 13.89
CA ALA A 70 3.12 10.31 12.53
C ALA A 70 4.08 9.17 12.13
N LEU A 71 4.25 8.94 10.84
CA LEU A 71 5.29 8.05 10.38
C LEU A 71 6.67 8.64 10.77
N ALA A 72 7.59 7.77 11.21
CA ALA A 72 8.90 8.20 11.67
C ALA A 72 9.75 8.78 10.55
N SER A 73 9.56 8.31 9.32
CA SER A 73 10.26 8.80 8.13
C SER A 73 9.39 8.58 6.90
N ARG A 74 9.75 9.26 5.81
CA ARG A 74 9.05 9.06 4.55
C ARG A 74 9.47 7.74 3.93
N PRO A 75 8.52 6.85 3.59
CA PRO A 75 8.87 5.63 2.87
C PRO A 75 9.30 5.95 1.44
N VAL A 76 10.03 5.03 0.84
CA VAL A 76 10.43 5.11 -0.56
C VAL A 76 9.68 4.02 -1.32
N LEU A 77 8.98 4.42 -2.39
CA LEU A 77 8.27 3.52 -3.27
C LEU A 77 9.16 3.21 -4.48
N VAL A 78 9.42 1.94 -4.70
CA VAL A 78 10.28 1.49 -5.81
C VAL A 78 9.47 0.53 -6.67
N PRO A 79 8.83 1.00 -7.75
CA PRO A 79 8.10 0.10 -8.63
C PRO A 79 9.07 -0.70 -9.49
N ILE A 80 8.76 -1.98 -9.64
CA ILE A 80 9.47 -2.81 -10.61
C ILE A 80 8.85 -2.55 -11.96
N LEU A 81 9.60 -1.86 -12.81
CA LEU A 81 9.13 -1.49 -14.13
C LEU A 81 8.96 -2.72 -15.04
N ARG A 82 7.91 -2.76 -15.84
CA ARG A 82 6.83 -1.74 -15.86
C ARG A 82 5.60 -2.16 -15.08
N ALA A 83 5.50 -3.43 -14.72
CA ALA A 83 4.33 -4.00 -14.07
C ALA A 83 3.95 -3.25 -12.79
N GLY A 84 4.97 -2.85 -12.01
CA GLY A 84 4.75 -2.13 -10.77
C GLY A 84 4.10 -0.76 -10.92
N LEU A 85 4.10 -0.19 -12.14
CA LEU A 85 3.44 1.09 -12.39
C LEU A 85 1.93 1.03 -12.21
N GLY A 86 1.33 -0.15 -12.39
CA GLY A 86 -0.11 -0.33 -12.15
C GLY A 86 -0.51 -0.21 -10.69
N MET A 87 0.42 -0.46 -9.77
CA MET A 87 0.18 -0.37 -8.33
C MET A 87 0.54 1.01 -7.74
N LEU A 88 1.34 1.78 -8.44
CA LEU A 88 1.91 3.02 -7.91
C LEU A 88 0.85 4.06 -7.52
N PRO A 89 -0.20 4.32 -8.31
CA PRO A 89 -1.21 5.30 -7.91
C PRO A 89 -1.88 4.97 -6.57
N ALA A 90 -2.20 3.72 -6.31
CA ALA A 90 -2.79 3.30 -5.04
C ALA A 90 -1.80 3.44 -3.89
N ALA A 91 -0.54 3.08 -4.11
CA ALA A 91 0.50 3.23 -3.10
C ALA A 91 0.71 4.71 -2.74
N MET A 92 0.67 5.60 -3.71
CA MET A 92 0.79 7.04 -3.49
C MET A 92 -0.42 7.62 -2.75
N GLU A 93 -1.61 7.07 -2.96
CA GLU A 93 -2.79 7.49 -2.19
C GLU A 93 -2.67 7.13 -0.72
N LEU A 94 -2.16 5.94 -0.44
CA LEU A 94 -1.99 5.48 0.94
C LEU A 94 -0.81 6.15 1.63
N LEU A 95 0.25 6.42 0.89
CA LEU A 95 1.51 6.99 1.39
C LEU A 95 1.83 8.28 0.61
N PRO A 96 1.06 9.36 0.82
CA PRO A 96 1.16 10.56 -0.01
C PRO A 96 2.50 11.28 0.08
N ASP A 97 3.22 11.10 1.20
CA ASP A 97 4.51 11.73 1.41
C ASP A 97 5.70 10.85 1.00
N ALA A 98 5.43 9.67 0.43
CA ALA A 98 6.49 8.77 0.01
C ALA A 98 7.31 9.35 -1.14
N ASP A 99 8.61 9.09 -1.12
CA ASP A 99 9.47 9.36 -2.26
C ASP A 99 9.39 8.19 -3.26
N ILE A 100 9.61 8.48 -4.52
CA ILE A 100 9.56 7.47 -5.58
C ILE A 100 10.95 7.37 -6.19
N ALA A 101 11.47 6.14 -6.26
CA ALA A 101 12.74 5.85 -6.91
C ALA A 101 12.53 4.79 -7.99
N VAL A 102 13.21 4.92 -9.09
CA VAL A 102 13.16 3.97 -10.21
C VAL A 102 14.56 3.45 -10.53
#